data_4c86156f42b5ba12613ef525997885d6
#
_entry.id   4c86156f42b5ba12613ef525997885d6
#
_cell.length_a   1.000
_cell.length_b   1.000
_cell.length_c   1.000
_cell.angle_alpha   90.00
_cell.angle_beta   90.00
_cell.angle_gamma   90.00
#
_symmetry.space_group_name_H-M   'P 1'
#
loop_
_entity.id
_entity.type
_entity.pdbx_description
1 polymer ?
#
loop_
_entity_poly.entity_id
_entity_poly.type
_entity_poly.pdbx_seq_one_letter_code
_entity_poly.pdbx_strand_id
1 'polypeptide(L)'
;FSPSWGAKKIVGVTAMTITEERLQSVDFVSYYRAGSTWAVQKGNPKKLDTSDMCGAKIAVQTGTVQEDEANKIAKGCKADKKAEVMSYKRQAEAATAVATGKADVFYADSPVAGYAISQTDGQLEALGDVEGVAKQGIAIKKGDQQLDEAVQKAVQKLMDDGTYMKILKHWGVESGALDKAEINPTDLN
;
A
#
# COMPACT_ATOMS: atom_id res chain seq x y z
N PHE A 1 -4.97 -14.21 -0.48
CA PHE A 1 -3.86 -14.07 0.47
C PHE A 1 -3.92 -15.22 1.50
N SER A 2 -2.89 -16.06 1.59
CA SER A 2 -2.80 -17.15 2.57
C SER A 2 -1.40 -17.16 3.18
N PRO A 3 -1.20 -16.48 4.31
CA PRO A 3 0.09 -16.49 4.97
C PRO A 3 0.37 -17.87 5.58
N SER A 4 1.53 -18.43 5.28
CA SER A 4 2.00 -19.66 5.92
C SER A 4 2.62 -19.33 7.29
N TRP A 5 1.81 -19.23 8.32
CA TRP A 5 2.27 -18.83 9.66
C TRP A 5 3.14 -19.88 10.37
N GLY A 6 3.14 -21.15 9.96
CA GLY A 6 3.86 -22.22 10.65
C GLY A 6 3.46 -22.36 12.12
N ALA A 7 4.31 -23.04 12.92
CA ALA A 7 4.11 -23.22 14.36
C ALA A 7 4.68 -22.05 15.23
N LYS A 8 5.31 -21.05 14.61
CA LYS A 8 5.94 -19.91 15.30
C LYS A 8 4.96 -18.76 15.44
N LYS A 9 5.01 -18.03 16.54
CA LYS A 9 4.32 -16.73 16.70
C LYS A 9 5.03 -15.70 15.82
N ILE A 10 4.42 -15.36 14.70
CA ILE A 10 4.96 -14.44 13.70
C ILE A 10 3.93 -13.35 13.49
N VAL A 11 4.40 -12.11 13.35
CA VAL A 11 3.60 -10.97 12.93
C VAL A 11 4.08 -10.48 11.56
N GLY A 12 3.15 -10.00 10.74
CA GLY A 12 3.46 -9.37 9.45
C GLY A 12 3.37 -7.85 9.55
N VAL A 13 4.51 -7.17 9.51
CA VAL A 13 4.57 -5.69 9.49
C VAL A 13 5.05 -5.27 8.11
N THR A 14 4.11 -5.02 7.19
CA THR A 14 4.45 -4.85 5.77
C THR A 14 3.47 -3.92 5.03
N ALA A 15 3.06 -2.83 5.66
CA ALA A 15 2.13 -1.86 5.08
C ALA A 15 0.87 -2.54 4.50
N MET A 16 0.29 -3.50 5.24
CA MET A 16 -0.84 -4.27 4.76
C MET A 16 -2.14 -3.53 5.04
N THR A 17 -2.85 -3.14 3.98
CA THR A 17 -4.19 -2.57 4.08
C THR A 17 -5.16 -3.55 4.73
N ILE A 18 -5.89 -3.10 5.74
CA ILE A 18 -6.95 -3.86 6.38
C ILE A 18 -8.16 -3.86 5.45
N THR A 19 -8.64 -5.05 5.08
CA THR A 19 -9.86 -5.23 4.29
C THR A 19 -10.76 -6.27 4.94
N GLU A 20 -12.07 -6.20 4.69
CA GLU A 20 -13.02 -7.20 5.20
C GLU A 20 -12.64 -8.63 4.79
N GLU A 21 -12.18 -8.82 3.55
CA GLU A 21 -11.72 -10.11 3.04
C GLU A 21 -10.51 -10.63 3.84
N ARG A 22 -9.51 -9.77 4.08
CA ARG A 22 -8.30 -10.13 4.82
C ARG A 22 -8.59 -10.43 6.29
N LEU A 23 -9.55 -9.72 6.90
CA LEU A 23 -10.02 -9.95 8.27
C LEU A 23 -10.64 -11.34 8.46
N GLN A 24 -11.09 -12.01 7.42
CA GLN A 24 -11.55 -13.40 7.51
C GLN A 24 -10.40 -14.40 7.74
N SER A 25 -9.19 -14.06 7.27
CA SER A 25 -8.04 -14.97 7.28
C SER A 25 -6.99 -14.64 8.35
N VAL A 26 -6.90 -13.38 8.79
CA VAL A 26 -5.93 -12.90 9.78
C VAL A 26 -6.59 -11.91 10.73
N ASP A 27 -5.98 -11.69 11.89
CA ASP A 27 -6.29 -10.56 12.75
C ASP A 27 -5.33 -9.41 12.45
N PHE A 28 -5.77 -8.18 12.70
CA PHE A 28 -4.97 -6.98 12.50
C PHE A 28 -4.93 -6.10 13.73
N VAL A 29 -3.78 -5.48 13.97
CA VAL A 29 -3.66 -4.32 14.84
C VAL A 29 -3.35 -3.11 13.97
N SER A 30 -4.26 -2.13 13.92
CA SER A 30 -4.08 -0.92 13.12
C SER A 30 -2.94 -0.04 13.67
N TYR A 31 -2.14 0.55 12.78
CA TYR A 31 -1.06 1.43 13.20
C TYR A 31 -0.83 2.64 12.29
N TYR A 32 -1.43 2.69 11.10
CA TYR A 32 -1.20 3.74 10.12
C TYR A 32 -2.37 3.85 9.15
N ARG A 33 -2.50 4.97 8.42
CA ARG A 33 -3.40 5.14 7.28
C ARG A 33 -2.61 5.53 6.04
N ALA A 34 -2.91 4.90 4.90
CA ALA A 34 -2.37 5.29 3.62
C ALA A 34 -3.44 5.18 2.54
N GLY A 35 -3.35 6.03 1.55
CA GLY A 35 -4.05 5.85 0.28
C GLY A 35 -3.12 5.29 -0.78
N SER A 36 -3.60 5.18 -1.99
CA SER A 36 -2.83 4.78 -3.17
C SER A 36 -2.42 6.00 -3.99
N THR A 37 -1.25 5.95 -4.60
CA THR A 37 -0.70 7.00 -5.45
C THR A 37 -0.19 6.41 -6.75
N TRP A 38 -0.52 7.07 -7.83
CA TRP A 38 0.07 6.83 -9.14
C TRP A 38 1.40 7.57 -9.27
N ALA A 39 2.41 6.95 -9.86
CA ALA A 39 3.68 7.59 -10.18
C ALA A 39 4.08 7.30 -11.62
N VAL A 40 4.51 8.32 -12.33
CA VAL A 40 4.89 8.28 -13.74
C VAL A 40 6.32 8.79 -13.94
N GLN A 41 6.88 8.59 -15.13
CA GLN A 41 8.11 9.29 -15.50
C GLN A 41 7.89 10.82 -15.46
N LYS A 42 8.93 11.53 -15.05
CA LYS A 42 8.89 13.00 -14.95
C LYS A 42 8.37 13.65 -16.22
N GLY A 43 7.44 14.58 -16.03
CA GLY A 43 6.76 15.28 -17.14
C GLY A 43 5.66 14.48 -17.80
N ASN A 44 5.29 13.31 -17.25
CA ASN A 44 4.20 12.47 -17.75
C ASN A 44 4.22 12.32 -19.29
N PRO A 45 5.27 11.70 -19.88
CA PRO A 45 5.47 11.69 -21.35
C PRO A 45 4.35 10.95 -22.08
N LYS A 46 3.62 10.07 -21.40
CA LYS A 46 2.47 9.35 -21.95
C LYS A 46 1.15 10.12 -21.82
N LYS A 47 1.17 11.29 -21.16
CA LYS A 47 -0.02 12.12 -20.89
C LYS A 47 -1.15 11.31 -20.27
N LEU A 48 -0.81 10.46 -19.28
CA LEU A 48 -1.78 9.65 -18.55
C LEU A 48 -2.65 10.54 -17.68
N ASP A 49 -3.90 10.13 -17.51
CA ASP A 49 -4.89 10.75 -16.64
C ASP A 49 -5.39 9.67 -15.65
N THR A 50 -5.40 9.98 -14.36
CA THR A 50 -5.85 9.03 -13.32
C THR A 50 -7.30 8.58 -13.50
N SER A 51 -8.11 9.39 -14.18
CA SER A 51 -9.51 9.07 -14.52
C SER A 51 -9.66 8.05 -15.67
N ASP A 52 -8.64 7.86 -16.51
CA ASP A 52 -8.64 6.89 -17.63
C ASP A 52 -7.25 6.26 -17.84
N MET A 53 -7.02 5.14 -17.16
CA MET A 53 -5.80 4.35 -17.32
C MET A 53 -5.89 3.28 -18.42
N CYS A 54 -6.94 3.30 -19.24
CA CYS A 54 -7.07 2.37 -20.37
C CYS A 54 -5.95 2.58 -21.40
N GLY A 55 -5.33 1.49 -21.79
CA GLY A 55 -4.18 1.47 -22.72
C GLY A 55 -2.82 1.64 -22.02
N ALA A 56 -2.79 1.95 -20.72
CA ALA A 56 -1.54 2.07 -19.97
C ALA A 56 -0.99 0.72 -19.56
N LYS A 57 0.34 0.64 -19.40
CA LYS A 57 1.05 -0.47 -18.72
C LYS A 57 1.20 -0.10 -17.26
N ILE A 58 0.43 -0.74 -16.40
CA ILE A 58 0.34 -0.45 -14.95
C ILE A 58 1.24 -1.42 -14.19
N ALA A 59 2.31 -0.93 -13.58
CA ALA A 59 3.20 -1.71 -12.74
C ALA A 59 2.71 -1.70 -11.28
N VAL A 60 2.52 -2.88 -10.70
CA VAL A 60 2.03 -3.09 -9.33
C VAL A 60 2.83 -4.17 -8.62
N GLN A 61 2.78 -4.21 -7.29
CA GLN A 61 3.27 -5.37 -6.55
C GLN A 61 2.15 -6.43 -6.42
N THR A 62 2.52 -7.69 -6.64
CA THR A 62 1.62 -8.84 -6.50
C THR A 62 1.02 -8.93 -5.10
N GLY A 63 -0.30 -9.20 -5.01
CA GLY A 63 -1.04 -9.41 -3.77
C GLY A 63 -1.41 -8.12 -3.03
N THR A 64 -1.35 -6.97 -3.70
CA THR A 64 -1.75 -5.67 -3.14
C THR A 64 -3.17 -5.29 -3.57
N VAL A 65 -3.78 -4.36 -2.83
CA VAL A 65 -5.07 -3.77 -3.22
C VAL A 65 -4.95 -2.99 -4.52
N GLN A 66 -3.77 -2.44 -4.82
CA GLN A 66 -3.48 -1.75 -6.08
C GLN A 66 -3.47 -2.71 -7.27
N GLU A 67 -2.98 -3.95 -7.11
CA GLU A 67 -3.08 -4.97 -8.15
C GLU A 67 -4.54 -5.31 -8.44
N ASP A 68 -5.37 -5.49 -7.40
CA ASP A 68 -6.80 -5.77 -7.54
C ASP A 68 -7.51 -4.62 -8.27
N GLU A 69 -7.21 -3.37 -7.91
CA GLU A 69 -7.80 -2.19 -8.56
C GLU A 69 -7.33 -2.04 -10.00
N ALA A 70 -6.05 -2.22 -10.29
CA ALA A 70 -5.51 -2.19 -11.66
C ALA A 70 -6.18 -3.26 -12.54
N ASN A 71 -6.42 -4.45 -11.99
CA ASN A 71 -7.15 -5.52 -12.69
C ASN A 71 -8.62 -5.17 -12.94
N LYS A 72 -9.29 -4.47 -12.01
CA LYS A 72 -10.66 -3.96 -12.25
C LYS A 72 -10.67 -2.91 -13.36
N ILE A 73 -9.74 -1.96 -13.34
CA ILE A 73 -9.56 -0.97 -14.41
C ILE A 73 -9.37 -1.67 -15.76
N ALA A 74 -8.45 -2.63 -15.84
CA ALA A 74 -8.17 -3.36 -17.08
C ALA A 74 -9.39 -4.13 -17.61
N LYS A 75 -10.21 -4.69 -16.73
CA LYS A 75 -11.46 -5.37 -17.08
C LYS A 75 -12.53 -4.40 -17.60
N GLY A 76 -12.56 -3.16 -17.08
CA GLY A 76 -13.49 -2.12 -17.50
C GLY A 76 -13.15 -1.47 -18.84
N CYS A 77 -11.91 -1.61 -19.31
CA CYS A 77 -11.46 -1.04 -20.56
C CYS A 77 -12.02 -1.76 -21.80
N LYS A 78 -12.24 -1.01 -22.87
CA LYS A 78 -12.59 -1.58 -24.20
C LYS A 78 -11.45 -2.47 -24.72
N ALA A 79 -11.80 -3.47 -25.54
CA ALA A 79 -10.86 -4.47 -26.04
C ALA A 79 -9.70 -3.86 -26.88
N ASP A 80 -9.97 -2.77 -27.60
CA ASP A 80 -9.00 -2.05 -28.43
C ASP A 80 -8.09 -1.08 -27.64
N LYS A 81 -8.44 -0.80 -26.36
CA LYS A 81 -7.67 0.09 -25.46
C LYS A 81 -7.50 -0.54 -24.08
N LYS A 82 -7.15 -1.81 -24.00
CA LYS A 82 -7.04 -2.52 -22.73
C LYS A 82 -5.78 -2.12 -21.96
N ALA A 83 -5.91 -1.84 -20.66
CA ALA A 83 -4.75 -1.68 -19.79
C ALA A 83 -4.02 -3.02 -19.59
N GLU A 84 -2.70 -2.97 -19.51
CA GLU A 84 -1.84 -4.13 -19.22
C GLU A 84 -1.36 -4.03 -17.77
N VAL A 85 -1.76 -4.99 -16.91
CA VAL A 85 -1.29 -5.05 -15.52
C VAL A 85 -0.01 -5.87 -15.45
N MET A 86 1.07 -5.24 -15.01
CA MET A 86 2.40 -5.83 -14.87
C MET A 86 2.71 -6.03 -13.39
N SER A 87 2.56 -7.27 -12.91
CA SER A 87 2.73 -7.63 -11.50
C SER A 87 4.18 -8.02 -11.20
N TYR A 88 4.75 -7.41 -10.17
CA TYR A 88 6.12 -7.62 -9.71
C TYR A 88 6.13 -8.16 -8.28
N LYS A 89 7.17 -8.90 -7.91
CA LYS A 89 7.32 -9.41 -6.54
C LYS A 89 7.66 -8.32 -5.53
N ARG A 90 8.31 -7.24 -5.96
CA ARG A 90 8.79 -6.15 -5.11
C ARG A 90 8.37 -4.80 -5.66
N GLN A 91 8.03 -3.86 -4.78
CA GLN A 91 7.72 -2.48 -5.15
C GLN A 91 8.86 -1.79 -5.93
N ALA A 92 10.11 -2.02 -5.53
CA ALA A 92 11.27 -1.46 -6.21
C ALA A 92 11.39 -1.93 -7.67
N GLU A 93 10.99 -3.17 -7.98
CA GLU A 93 10.98 -3.69 -9.36
C GLU A 93 9.90 -3.00 -10.20
N ALA A 94 8.71 -2.79 -9.63
CA ALA A 94 7.61 -2.07 -10.27
C ALA A 94 7.98 -0.61 -10.55
N ALA A 95 8.56 0.09 -9.57
CA ALA A 95 9.04 1.46 -9.73
C ALA A 95 10.14 1.56 -10.80
N THR A 96 11.11 0.63 -10.78
CA THR A 96 12.18 0.57 -11.80
C THR A 96 11.62 0.34 -13.20
N ALA A 97 10.58 -0.47 -13.35
CA ALA A 97 9.96 -0.70 -14.64
C ALA A 97 9.40 0.59 -15.26
N VAL A 98 8.86 1.49 -14.44
CA VAL A 98 8.40 2.81 -14.90
C VAL A 98 9.58 3.75 -15.16
N ALA A 99 10.56 3.82 -14.27
CA ALA A 99 11.73 4.67 -14.45
C ALA A 99 12.48 4.35 -15.76
N THR A 100 12.54 3.08 -16.14
CA THR A 100 13.18 2.60 -17.38
C THR A 100 12.27 2.59 -18.61
N GLY A 101 11.01 2.98 -18.49
CA GLY A 101 10.04 3.01 -19.60
C GLY A 101 9.49 1.65 -20.01
N LYS A 102 9.72 0.59 -19.22
CA LYS A 102 9.13 -0.73 -19.45
C LYS A 102 7.64 -0.77 -19.12
N ALA A 103 7.22 -0.01 -18.10
CA ALA A 103 5.84 0.28 -17.75
C ALA A 103 5.59 1.80 -17.85
N ASP A 104 4.33 2.20 -17.92
CA ASP A 104 3.94 3.59 -18.09
C ASP A 104 3.65 4.29 -16.76
N VAL A 105 3.12 3.54 -15.78
CA VAL A 105 2.72 4.05 -14.47
C VAL A 105 2.93 3.00 -13.38
N PHE A 106 3.37 3.45 -12.20
CA PHE A 106 3.51 2.67 -10.97
C PHE A 106 2.37 3.01 -10.02
N TYR A 107 1.71 2.00 -9.44
CA TYR A 107 0.60 2.20 -8.52
C TYR A 107 0.88 1.49 -7.20
N ALA A 108 0.95 2.25 -6.12
CA ALA A 108 1.33 1.76 -4.79
C ALA A 108 0.75 2.63 -3.67
N ASP A 109 0.89 2.17 -2.41
CA ASP A 109 0.61 2.98 -1.23
C ASP A 109 1.38 4.30 -1.28
N SER A 110 0.73 5.39 -0.87
CA SER A 110 1.27 6.74 -0.96
C SER A 110 2.67 6.90 -0.33
N PRO A 111 2.99 6.36 0.87
CA PRO A 111 4.34 6.45 1.40
C PRO A 111 5.37 5.61 0.60
N VAL A 112 4.93 4.49 0.03
CA VAL A 112 5.78 3.62 -0.81
C VAL A 112 6.10 4.32 -2.14
N ALA A 113 5.10 4.90 -2.79
CA ALA A 113 5.29 5.67 -4.02
C ALA A 113 6.17 6.91 -3.77
N GLY A 114 5.92 7.64 -2.68
CA GLY A 114 6.74 8.79 -2.28
C GLY A 114 8.20 8.42 -2.06
N TYR A 115 8.47 7.31 -1.36
CA TYR A 115 9.82 6.80 -1.18
C TYR A 115 10.47 6.38 -2.52
N ALA A 116 9.74 5.63 -3.36
CA ALA A 116 10.25 5.24 -4.68
C ALA A 116 10.62 6.47 -5.52
N ILE A 117 9.77 7.50 -5.56
CA ILE A 117 10.04 8.77 -6.24
C ILE A 117 11.34 9.40 -5.70
N SER A 118 11.50 9.48 -4.37
CA SER A 118 12.70 10.07 -3.74
C SER A 118 14.00 9.33 -4.08
N GLN A 119 13.93 8.02 -4.38
CA GLN A 119 15.09 7.19 -4.72
C GLN A 119 15.45 7.22 -6.21
N THR A 120 14.69 7.92 -7.04
CA THR A 120 14.90 7.93 -8.51
C THR A 120 15.57 9.20 -9.04
N ASP A 121 16.15 10.03 -8.18
CA ASP A 121 16.82 11.29 -8.57
C ASP A 121 15.98 12.16 -9.52
N GLY A 122 14.67 12.22 -9.26
CA GLY A 122 13.72 13.00 -10.04
C GLY A 122 13.33 12.38 -11.39
N GLN A 123 13.55 11.09 -11.60
CA GLN A 123 13.06 10.39 -12.80
C GLN A 123 11.58 10.08 -12.73
N LEU A 124 11.02 9.93 -11.52
CA LEU A 124 9.60 9.72 -11.29
C LEU A 124 8.96 10.93 -10.59
N GLU A 125 7.68 11.12 -10.82
CA GLU A 125 6.83 12.07 -10.11
C GLU A 125 5.45 11.46 -9.82
N ALA A 126 4.77 11.99 -8.79
CA ALA A 126 3.40 11.60 -8.50
C ALA A 126 2.44 12.14 -9.57
N LEU A 127 1.40 11.38 -9.88
CA LEU A 127 0.32 11.76 -10.80
C LEU A 127 -1.01 11.75 -10.05
N GLY A 128 -1.71 12.88 -10.04
CA GLY A 128 -2.98 13.05 -9.36
C GLY A 128 -2.88 13.07 -7.83
N ASP A 129 -4.02 12.96 -7.18
CA ASP A 129 -4.15 12.98 -5.74
C ASP A 129 -4.01 11.57 -5.12
N VAL A 130 -3.85 11.51 -3.80
CA VAL A 130 -3.90 10.24 -3.05
C VAL A 130 -5.34 9.76 -2.99
N GLU A 131 -5.58 8.52 -3.40
CA GLU A 131 -6.91 7.90 -3.50
C GLU A 131 -7.09 6.78 -2.47
N GLY A 132 -8.34 6.50 -2.09
CA GLY A 132 -8.71 5.29 -1.34
C GLY A 132 -7.98 5.13 -0.01
N VAL A 133 -7.94 6.19 0.81
CA VAL A 133 -7.26 6.13 2.13
C VAL A 133 -7.92 5.08 3.01
N ALA A 134 -7.09 4.17 3.56
CA ALA A 134 -7.53 3.09 4.43
C ALA A 134 -6.49 2.78 5.52
N LYS A 135 -6.95 2.18 6.63
CA LYS A 135 -6.06 1.74 7.72
C LYS A 135 -5.17 0.58 7.27
N GLN A 136 -3.93 0.65 7.70
CA GLN A 136 -2.95 -0.44 7.59
C GLN A 136 -2.75 -1.10 8.95
N GLY A 137 -2.52 -2.40 8.95
CA GLY A 137 -2.39 -3.18 10.17
C GLY A 137 -1.21 -4.13 10.18
N ILE A 138 -0.76 -4.43 11.40
CA ILE A 138 0.13 -5.54 11.68
C ILE A 138 -0.72 -6.81 11.62
N ALA A 139 -0.41 -7.69 10.67
CA ALA A 139 -1.14 -8.94 10.50
C ALA A 139 -0.67 -9.99 11.52
N ILE A 140 -1.63 -10.66 12.15
CA ILE A 140 -1.43 -11.67 13.19
C ILE A 140 -2.24 -12.91 12.80
N LYS A 141 -1.79 -14.09 13.21
CA LYS A 141 -2.52 -15.33 12.97
C LYS A 141 -3.93 -15.24 13.57
N LYS A 142 -4.94 -15.54 12.77
CA LYS A 142 -6.34 -15.49 13.16
C LYS A 142 -6.61 -16.25 14.47
N GLY A 143 -7.22 -15.55 15.45
CA GLY A 143 -7.63 -16.08 16.73
C GLY A 143 -6.52 -16.16 17.80
N ASP A 144 -5.31 -15.61 17.58
CA ASP A 144 -4.27 -15.51 18.63
C ASP A 144 -4.48 -14.23 19.46
N GLN A 145 -5.56 -14.21 20.26
CA GLN A 145 -5.95 -13.06 21.08
C GLN A 145 -4.83 -12.55 22.00
N GLN A 146 -4.02 -13.46 22.55
CA GLN A 146 -2.91 -13.07 23.41
C GLN A 146 -1.86 -12.25 22.66
N LEU A 147 -1.57 -12.62 21.41
CA LEU A 147 -0.64 -11.87 20.56
C LEU A 147 -1.25 -10.57 20.06
N ASP A 148 -2.54 -10.58 19.71
CA ASP A 148 -3.28 -9.36 19.30
C ASP A 148 -3.20 -8.28 20.39
N GLU A 149 -3.51 -8.65 21.65
CA GLU A 149 -3.44 -7.72 22.78
C GLU A 149 -2.01 -7.24 23.06
N ALA A 150 -1.03 -8.14 22.98
CA ALA A 150 0.38 -7.78 23.22
C ALA A 150 0.87 -6.77 22.17
N VAL A 151 0.57 -7.00 20.89
CA VAL A 151 0.94 -6.10 19.79
C VAL A 151 0.18 -4.78 19.91
N GLN A 152 -1.13 -4.81 20.17
CA GLN A 152 -1.94 -3.61 20.36
C GLN A 152 -1.40 -2.73 21.50
N LYS A 153 -1.09 -3.31 22.65
CA LYS A 153 -0.51 -2.58 23.79
C LYS A 153 0.87 -2.00 23.47
N ALA A 154 1.70 -2.73 22.71
CA ALA A 154 3.01 -2.25 22.32
C ALA A 154 2.90 -1.05 21.34
N VAL A 155 2.04 -1.13 20.32
CA VAL A 155 1.80 -0.03 19.38
C VAL A 155 1.21 1.18 20.12
N GLN A 156 0.19 0.97 20.97
CA GLN A 156 -0.43 2.05 21.73
C GLN A 156 0.59 2.75 22.64
N LYS A 157 1.46 1.99 23.31
CA LYS A 157 2.53 2.59 24.14
C LYS A 157 3.44 3.51 23.34
N LEU A 158 3.83 3.11 22.11
CA LEU A 158 4.64 3.97 21.24
C LEU A 158 3.90 5.24 20.79
N MET A 159 2.57 5.16 20.63
CA MET A 159 1.72 6.32 20.36
C MET A 159 1.68 7.25 21.58
N ASP A 160 1.44 6.70 22.77
CA ASP A 160 1.27 7.45 24.02
C ASP A 160 2.56 8.15 24.46
N ASP A 161 3.73 7.53 24.28
CA ASP A 161 5.03 8.09 24.67
C ASP A 161 5.66 9.01 23.60
N GLY A 162 4.99 9.21 22.46
CA GLY A 162 5.41 10.07 21.36
C GLY A 162 6.48 9.48 20.44
N THR A 163 6.98 8.27 20.71
CA THR A 163 7.97 7.59 19.86
C THR A 163 7.42 7.33 18.47
N TYR A 164 6.16 6.91 18.37
CA TYR A 164 5.46 6.70 17.12
C TYR A 164 5.46 7.95 16.24
N MET A 165 5.02 9.09 16.77
CA MET A 165 4.99 10.35 16.02
C MET A 165 6.39 10.83 15.63
N LYS A 166 7.40 10.62 16.49
CA LYS A 166 8.79 10.94 16.16
C LYS A 166 9.30 10.14 14.97
N ILE A 167 8.96 8.84 14.89
CA ILE A 167 9.32 7.99 13.75
C ILE A 167 8.62 8.47 12.48
N LEU A 168 7.32 8.75 12.52
CA LEU A 168 6.57 9.22 11.35
C LEU A 168 7.12 10.54 10.80
N LYS A 169 7.44 11.51 11.68
CA LYS A 169 8.06 12.78 11.30
C LYS A 169 9.45 12.60 10.68
N HIS A 170 10.24 11.66 11.21
CA HIS A 170 11.55 11.36 10.64
C HIS A 170 11.44 10.93 9.16
N TRP A 171 10.39 10.20 8.81
CA TRP A 171 10.15 9.72 7.45
C TRP A 171 9.23 10.62 6.62
N GLY A 172 8.71 11.72 7.18
CA GLY A 172 7.81 12.65 6.49
C GLY A 172 6.45 12.04 6.13
N VAL A 173 5.96 11.14 6.97
CA VAL A 173 4.72 10.39 6.73
C VAL A 173 3.69 10.57 7.86
N GLU A 174 3.79 11.63 8.62
CA GLU A 174 2.91 11.91 9.77
C GLU A 174 1.44 12.12 9.39
N SER A 175 1.14 12.43 8.13
CA SER A 175 -0.24 12.62 7.65
C SER A 175 -1.10 11.36 7.77
N GLY A 176 -0.49 10.18 7.82
CA GLY A 176 -1.17 8.91 8.01
C GLY A 176 -1.24 8.43 9.46
N ALA A 177 -0.86 9.28 10.43
CA ALA A 177 -0.87 8.91 11.83
C ALA A 177 -2.27 8.53 12.33
N LEU A 178 -2.31 7.55 13.24
CA LEU A 178 -3.48 7.18 14.03
C LEU A 178 -3.26 7.57 15.49
N ASP A 179 -4.34 7.94 16.17
CA ASP A 179 -4.31 8.27 17.61
C ASP A 179 -4.45 7.00 18.47
N LYS A 180 -4.95 5.92 17.89
CA LYS A 180 -5.25 4.68 18.61
C LYS A 180 -4.94 3.44 17.77
N ALA A 181 -4.31 2.46 18.40
CA ALA A 181 -4.16 1.12 17.86
C ALA A 181 -5.40 0.27 18.18
N GLU A 182 -6.03 -0.31 17.16
CA GLU A 182 -7.26 -1.10 17.30
C GLU A 182 -7.05 -2.51 16.77
N ILE A 183 -7.56 -3.49 17.52
CA ILE A 183 -7.63 -4.88 17.06
C ILE A 183 -8.87 -5.03 16.17
N ASN A 184 -8.67 -5.51 14.94
CA ASN A 184 -9.75 -5.74 13.97
C ASN A 184 -10.73 -4.56 13.85
N PRO A 185 -10.27 -3.36 13.48
CA PRO A 185 -11.13 -2.18 13.41
C PRO A 185 -12.30 -2.43 12.46
N THR A 186 -13.47 -1.93 12.83
CA THR A 186 -14.69 -1.98 12.00
C THR A 186 -14.79 -0.79 11.05
N ASP A 187 -14.19 0.34 11.43
CA ASP A 187 -13.97 1.48 10.54
C ASP A 187 -12.60 1.30 9.87
N LEU A 188 -12.60 1.06 8.57
CA LEU A 188 -11.40 0.77 7.78
C LEU A 188 -10.78 2.02 7.11
N ASN A 189 -11.43 3.19 7.20
CA ASN A 189 -10.99 4.44 6.58
C ASN A 189 -10.20 5.34 7.54
#